data_a7e49037753804141a00ab921b5f5c97
#
_entry.id   a7e49037753804141a00ab921b5f5c97
#
_cell.length_a   1.000
_cell.length_b   1.000
_cell.length_c   1.000
_cell.angle_alpha   90.00
_cell.angle_beta   90.00
_cell.angle_gamma   90.00
#
_symmetry.space_group_name_H-M   'P 1'
#
loop_
_entity.id
_entity.type
_entity.pdbx_description
1 polymer ?
#
loop_
_entity_poly.entity_id
_entity_poly.type
_entity_poly.pdbx_seq_one_letter_code
_entity_poly.pdbx_strand_id
1 'polypeptide(L)'
;MKLIRLCFWIPVIVLALLDLPMAHAVAQVDKGDQPGVIPDAADEELSPEFARQMVFFRSNEAPGTIVVQTSERFLYVVQPGGRAIRYGIGVGRDGFQWSGLLKVARKAEWPDWRPPPEMIERQPYLPRFMAGGPGNPLGARALYLGNTVYRIHGTNAPQTIGTAV
;
A
#
# COMPACT_ATOMS: atom_id res chain seq x y z
N MET A 1 -46.54 66.26 34.96
CA MET A 1 -46.24 64.83 34.84
C MET A 1 -46.16 64.49 33.37
N LYS A 2 -44.91 64.29 32.84
CA LYS A 2 -44.67 63.93 31.44
C LYS A 2 -44.38 62.44 31.41
N LEU A 3 -45.22 61.68 30.70
CA LEU A 3 -45.00 60.24 30.43
C LEU A 3 -43.96 60.11 29.28
N ILE A 4 -42.85 59.46 29.54
CA ILE A 4 -41.88 59.07 28.54
C ILE A 4 -42.21 57.66 28.08
N ARG A 5 -42.57 57.47 26.79
CA ARG A 5 -42.71 56.16 26.15
C ARG A 5 -41.37 55.72 25.62
N LEU A 6 -40.84 54.67 26.23
CA LEU A 6 -39.64 53.95 25.65
C LEU A 6 -40.16 52.99 24.56
N CYS A 7 -39.78 53.28 23.32
CA CYS A 7 -39.90 52.29 22.24
C CYS A 7 -38.70 51.35 22.25
N PHE A 8 -38.92 50.07 22.62
CA PHE A 8 -37.91 49.03 22.45
C PHE A 8 -37.92 48.57 20.98
N TRP A 9 -36.84 48.86 20.28
CA TRP A 9 -36.56 48.24 19.00
C TRP A 9 -35.86 46.89 19.26
N ILE A 10 -36.53 45.79 18.88
CA ILE A 10 -35.94 44.45 18.89
C ILE A 10 -35.29 44.26 17.53
N PRO A 11 -33.96 44.07 17.42
CA PRO A 11 -33.36 43.72 16.16
C PRO A 11 -33.71 42.26 15.82
N VAL A 12 -34.41 42.06 14.70
CA VAL A 12 -34.61 40.73 14.12
C VAL A 12 -33.26 40.27 13.54
N ILE A 13 -32.60 39.35 14.23
CA ILE A 13 -31.40 38.68 13.70
C ILE A 13 -31.88 37.66 12.68
N VAL A 14 -31.76 37.99 11.41
CA VAL A 14 -31.91 37.02 10.31
C VAL A 14 -30.70 36.11 10.31
N LEU A 15 -30.86 34.91 10.86
CA LEU A 15 -29.81 33.86 10.77
C LEU A 15 -29.81 33.33 9.34
N ALA A 16 -28.92 33.84 8.51
CA ALA A 16 -28.64 33.26 7.19
C ALA A 16 -27.97 31.88 7.41
N LEU A 17 -28.74 30.82 7.21
CA LEU A 17 -28.20 29.46 7.09
C LEU A 17 -27.34 29.42 5.80
N LEU A 18 -26.05 29.55 5.95
CA LEU A 18 -25.10 29.24 4.90
C LEU A 18 -25.10 27.72 4.69
N ASP A 19 -25.82 27.28 3.66
CA ASP A 19 -25.68 25.93 3.12
C ASP A 19 -24.23 25.77 2.59
N LEU A 20 -23.34 25.29 3.46
CA LEU A 20 -22.03 24.83 3.04
C LEU A 20 -22.25 23.54 2.24
N PRO A 21 -21.87 23.49 0.96
CA PRO A 21 -21.90 22.24 0.23
C PRO A 21 -20.96 21.26 0.96
N MET A 22 -21.55 20.19 1.50
CA MET A 22 -20.76 19.03 1.91
C MET A 22 -20.09 18.49 0.66
N ALA A 23 -18.85 18.90 0.42
CA ALA A 23 -18.00 18.24 -0.54
C ALA A 23 -17.80 16.81 -0.02
N HIS A 24 -18.55 15.87 -0.56
CA HIS A 24 -18.25 14.45 -0.40
C HIS A 24 -16.88 14.26 -1.05
N ALA A 25 -15.84 14.15 -0.23
CA ALA A 25 -14.55 13.67 -0.70
C ALA A 25 -14.78 12.23 -1.19
N VAL A 26 -15.03 12.09 -2.49
CA VAL A 26 -14.91 10.80 -3.14
C VAL A 26 -13.45 10.42 -2.97
N ALA A 27 -13.20 9.45 -2.07
CA ALA A 27 -11.87 8.89 -1.95
C ALA A 27 -11.45 8.47 -3.36
N GLN A 28 -10.45 9.16 -3.92
CA GLN A 28 -9.83 8.74 -5.17
C GLN A 28 -9.25 7.35 -4.90
N VAL A 29 -9.91 6.33 -5.45
CA VAL A 29 -9.36 4.98 -5.45
C VAL A 29 -8.10 5.05 -6.31
N ASP A 30 -6.95 4.82 -5.69
CA ASP A 30 -5.68 4.78 -6.40
C ASP A 30 -5.78 3.72 -7.50
N LYS A 31 -5.46 4.09 -8.74
CA LYS A 31 -5.53 3.16 -9.89
C LYS A 31 -4.66 1.93 -9.67
N GLY A 32 -3.56 2.05 -8.91
CA GLY A 32 -2.68 0.95 -8.54
C GLY A 32 -3.32 -0.07 -7.60
N ASP A 33 -4.36 0.31 -6.85
CA ASP A 33 -5.08 -0.55 -5.91
C ASP A 33 -6.28 -1.30 -6.57
N GLN A 34 -6.50 -1.14 -7.88
CA GLN A 34 -7.60 -1.79 -8.58
C GLN A 34 -7.17 -3.14 -9.20
N PRO A 35 -7.58 -4.27 -8.61
CA PRO A 35 -7.27 -5.58 -9.16
C PRO A 35 -7.89 -5.75 -10.56
N GLY A 36 -7.10 -6.30 -11.50
CA GLY A 36 -7.55 -6.53 -12.87
C GLY A 36 -7.31 -5.37 -13.83
N VAL A 37 -6.91 -4.20 -13.34
CA VAL A 37 -6.42 -3.12 -14.21
C VAL A 37 -4.99 -3.46 -14.63
N ILE A 38 -4.75 -3.50 -15.94
CA ILE A 38 -3.38 -3.57 -16.49
C ILE A 38 -2.92 -2.11 -16.59
N PRO A 39 -1.83 -1.73 -15.89
CA PRO A 39 -1.30 -0.38 -15.94
C PRO A 39 -0.91 0.01 -17.38
N ASP A 40 -1.06 1.28 -17.71
CA ASP A 40 -0.49 1.82 -18.94
C ASP A 40 1.04 1.75 -18.90
N ALA A 41 1.70 1.61 -20.05
CA ALA A 41 3.17 1.49 -20.11
C ALA A 41 3.90 2.69 -19.45
N ALA A 42 3.26 3.86 -19.37
CA ALA A 42 3.78 5.02 -18.68
C ALA A 42 3.74 4.89 -17.14
N ASP A 43 2.86 4.02 -16.61
CA ASP A 43 2.72 3.73 -15.18
C ASP A 43 3.65 2.58 -14.73
N GLU A 44 4.34 1.92 -15.68
CA GLU A 44 5.19 0.75 -15.43
C GLU A 44 6.63 1.12 -15.06
N GLU A 45 7.02 2.39 -15.08
CA GLU A 45 8.41 2.77 -14.85
C GLU A 45 8.75 2.77 -13.36
N LEU A 46 9.64 1.84 -12.98
CA LEU A 46 10.23 1.80 -11.65
C LEU A 46 11.22 2.95 -11.48
N SER A 47 11.07 3.75 -10.42
CA SER A 47 12.05 4.79 -10.08
C SER A 47 13.47 4.19 -10.00
N PRO A 48 14.49 4.81 -10.64
CA PRO A 48 15.85 4.26 -10.74
C PRO A 48 16.49 3.95 -9.37
N GLU A 49 16.14 4.68 -8.33
CA GLU A 49 16.64 4.45 -6.97
C GLU A 49 16.22 3.07 -6.40
N PHE A 50 15.05 2.57 -6.82
CA PHE A 50 14.51 1.28 -6.41
C PHE A 50 14.90 0.14 -7.35
N ALA A 51 15.62 0.42 -8.42
CA ALA A 51 16.08 -0.59 -9.35
C ALA A 51 16.98 -1.63 -8.65
N ARG A 52 16.91 -2.86 -9.16
CA ARG A 52 17.76 -3.96 -8.70
C ARG A 52 19.23 -3.62 -8.89
N GLN A 53 20.02 -3.70 -7.80
CA GLN A 53 21.46 -3.44 -7.86
C GLN A 53 22.25 -4.23 -6.83
N MET A 54 23.54 -4.49 -7.14
CA MET A 54 24.49 -5.08 -6.19
C MET A 54 25.02 -3.97 -5.28
N VAL A 55 24.98 -4.21 -3.97
CA VAL A 55 25.47 -3.27 -2.96
C VAL A 55 26.41 -3.94 -1.95
N PHE A 56 27.25 -3.16 -1.28
CA PHE A 56 27.92 -3.63 -0.07
C PHE A 56 26.89 -3.76 1.05
N PHE A 57 26.89 -4.92 1.69
CA PHE A 57 25.93 -5.22 2.76
C PHE A 57 26.61 -6.10 3.81
N ARG A 58 27.00 -5.49 4.92
CA ARG A 58 27.58 -6.21 6.05
C ARG A 58 26.48 -6.85 6.85
N SER A 59 26.45 -8.16 6.90
CA SER A 59 25.47 -8.95 7.63
C SER A 59 26.11 -10.22 8.16
N ASN A 60 25.64 -10.71 9.30
CA ASN A 60 25.99 -12.02 9.83
C ASN A 60 25.09 -13.13 9.26
N GLU A 61 24.13 -12.79 8.41
CA GLU A 61 23.22 -13.74 7.81
C GLU A 61 23.92 -14.54 6.71
N ALA A 62 23.54 -15.81 6.60
CA ALA A 62 24.09 -16.68 5.56
C ALA A 62 23.71 -16.21 4.14
N PRO A 63 24.56 -16.43 3.13
CA PRO A 63 24.19 -16.18 1.74
C PRO A 63 22.89 -16.89 1.35
N GLY A 64 22.01 -16.19 0.62
CA GLY A 64 20.66 -16.63 0.28
C GLY A 64 19.58 -16.19 1.27
N THR A 65 19.95 -15.66 2.43
CA THR A 65 18.99 -15.03 3.34
C THR A 65 18.40 -13.77 2.72
N ILE A 66 17.11 -13.55 2.91
CA ILE A 66 16.41 -12.33 2.53
C ILE A 66 16.26 -11.47 3.79
N VAL A 67 16.81 -10.25 3.75
CA VAL A 67 16.65 -9.25 4.81
C VAL A 67 15.73 -8.15 4.28
N VAL A 68 14.64 -7.88 4.98
CA VAL A 68 13.67 -6.83 4.62
C VAL A 68 13.78 -5.69 5.60
N GLN A 69 14.10 -4.50 5.11
CA GLN A 69 14.16 -3.25 5.88
C GLN A 69 12.97 -2.38 5.47
N THR A 70 11.87 -2.52 6.18
CA THR A 70 10.60 -1.86 5.86
C THR A 70 10.71 -0.34 5.96
N SER A 71 11.47 0.19 6.91
CA SER A 71 11.71 1.64 7.08
C SER A 71 12.44 2.28 5.91
N GLU A 72 13.33 1.52 5.27
CA GLU A 72 14.10 1.96 4.11
C GLU A 72 13.43 1.61 2.79
N ARG A 73 12.41 0.73 2.84
CA ARG A 73 11.71 0.19 1.67
C ARG A 73 12.61 -0.56 0.70
N PHE A 74 13.55 -1.33 1.28
CA PHE A 74 14.44 -2.20 0.54
C PHE A 74 14.42 -3.64 1.06
N LEU A 75 14.63 -4.55 0.13
CA LEU A 75 14.87 -5.97 0.38
C LEU A 75 16.28 -6.31 -0.13
N TYR A 76 17.01 -7.08 0.67
CA TYR A 76 18.37 -7.50 0.38
C TYR A 76 18.45 -9.02 0.31
N VAL A 77 18.95 -9.55 -0.79
CA VAL A 77 19.32 -10.97 -0.90
C VAL A 77 20.82 -11.10 -0.63
N VAL A 78 21.16 -11.60 0.54
CA VAL A 78 22.55 -11.72 1.01
C VAL A 78 23.37 -12.56 0.04
N GLN A 79 24.55 -12.07 -0.32
CA GLN A 79 25.51 -12.71 -1.20
C GLN A 79 26.83 -12.93 -0.44
N PRO A 80 27.70 -13.84 -0.93
CA PRO A 80 29.05 -13.98 -0.37
C PRO A 80 29.86 -12.68 -0.48
N GLY A 81 30.84 -12.50 0.42
CA GLY A 81 31.80 -11.40 0.34
C GLY A 81 31.25 -10.04 0.78
N GLY A 82 30.32 -10.01 1.76
CA GLY A 82 29.82 -8.76 2.32
C GLY A 82 28.99 -7.93 1.34
N ARG A 83 28.27 -8.59 0.45
CA ARG A 83 27.42 -7.99 -0.58
C ARG A 83 25.99 -8.48 -0.49
N ALA A 84 25.08 -7.77 -1.11
CA ALA A 84 23.71 -8.22 -1.34
C ALA A 84 23.17 -7.69 -2.67
N ILE A 85 22.19 -8.38 -3.22
CA ILE A 85 21.35 -7.82 -4.26
C ILE A 85 20.21 -7.08 -3.56
N ARG A 86 20.13 -5.76 -3.78
CA ARG A 86 19.09 -4.89 -3.24
C ARG A 86 17.97 -4.73 -4.25
N TYR A 87 16.75 -4.73 -3.75
CA TYR A 87 15.53 -4.45 -4.49
C TYR A 87 14.72 -3.40 -3.74
N GLY A 88 14.17 -2.42 -4.44
CA GLY A 88 13.11 -1.58 -3.88
C GLY A 88 11.85 -2.40 -3.65
N ILE A 89 11.10 -2.08 -2.59
CA ILE A 89 9.86 -2.76 -2.25
C ILE A 89 8.76 -1.77 -1.87
N GLY A 90 7.51 -2.14 -2.13
CA GLY A 90 6.36 -1.62 -1.38
C GLY A 90 6.24 -2.34 -0.05
N VAL A 91 5.68 -1.69 0.96
CA VAL A 91 5.45 -2.26 2.29
C VAL A 91 3.99 -2.10 2.69
N GLY A 92 3.50 -2.95 3.58
CA GLY A 92 2.15 -2.80 4.13
C GLY A 92 1.99 -1.47 4.85
N ARG A 93 0.78 -0.91 4.79
CA ARG A 93 0.38 0.31 5.52
C ARG A 93 0.58 0.15 7.02
N ASP A 94 0.56 1.27 7.74
CA ASP A 94 0.60 1.27 9.20
C ASP A 94 -0.49 0.35 9.78
N GLY A 95 -0.11 -0.46 10.77
CA GLY A 95 -0.97 -1.49 11.35
C GLY A 95 -0.93 -2.86 10.64
N PHE A 96 -0.35 -2.95 9.43
CA PHE A 96 -0.09 -4.22 8.71
C PHE A 96 1.39 -4.57 8.63
N GLN A 97 2.22 -3.81 9.33
CA GLN A 97 3.65 -4.09 9.40
C GLN A 97 3.90 -5.29 10.31
N TRP A 98 4.84 -6.11 9.90
CA TRP A 98 5.27 -7.28 10.63
C TRP A 98 6.80 -7.33 10.71
N SER A 99 7.32 -7.86 11.78
CA SER A 99 8.74 -8.15 11.95
C SER A 99 8.94 -9.53 12.55
N GLY A 100 9.99 -10.22 12.14
CA GLY A 100 10.32 -11.54 12.67
C GLY A 100 11.18 -12.35 11.70
N LEU A 101 11.46 -13.60 12.06
CA LEU A 101 12.22 -14.55 11.27
C LEU A 101 11.29 -15.66 10.79
N LEU A 102 11.16 -15.82 9.48
CA LEU A 102 10.37 -16.88 8.84
C LEU A 102 11.17 -17.55 7.73
N LYS A 103 10.83 -18.80 7.46
CA LYS A 103 11.32 -19.52 6.29
C LYS A 103 10.38 -19.34 5.11
N VAL A 104 10.94 -19.27 3.90
CA VAL A 104 10.14 -19.41 2.68
C VAL A 104 9.64 -20.84 2.61
N ALA A 105 8.36 -21.03 2.83
CA ALA A 105 7.72 -22.35 2.86
C ALA A 105 7.31 -22.83 1.46
N ARG A 106 6.93 -21.90 0.58
CA ARG A 106 6.47 -22.21 -0.78
C ARG A 106 6.76 -21.05 -1.74
N LYS A 107 7.06 -21.40 -2.99
CA LYS A 107 7.19 -20.47 -4.11
C LYS A 107 6.06 -20.74 -5.10
N ALA A 108 5.54 -19.70 -5.72
CA ALA A 108 4.53 -19.83 -6.77
C ALA A 108 4.84 -18.88 -7.93
N GLU A 109 4.54 -19.35 -9.13
CA GLU A 109 4.50 -18.55 -10.35
C GLU A 109 3.04 -18.19 -10.63
N TRP A 110 2.80 -16.94 -11.02
CA TRP A 110 1.47 -16.41 -11.31
C TRP A 110 0.43 -16.85 -10.27
N PRO A 111 0.64 -16.51 -8.98
CA PRO A 111 -0.23 -16.99 -7.90
C PRO A 111 -1.64 -16.43 -8.05
N ASP A 112 -2.64 -17.22 -7.71
CA ASP A 112 -3.99 -16.72 -7.50
C ASP A 112 -4.04 -15.77 -6.31
N TRP A 113 -4.88 -14.76 -6.38
CA TRP A 113 -5.10 -13.82 -5.30
C TRP A 113 -6.48 -13.98 -4.68
N ARG A 114 -6.50 -14.04 -3.37
CA ARG A 114 -7.70 -13.95 -2.54
C ARG A 114 -7.47 -12.86 -1.52
N PRO A 115 -8.23 -11.75 -1.56
CA PRO A 115 -8.11 -10.70 -0.57
C PRO A 115 -8.36 -11.25 0.83
N PRO A 116 -7.59 -10.81 1.85
CA PRO A 116 -7.90 -11.11 3.24
C PRO A 116 -9.28 -10.55 3.63
N PRO A 117 -10.00 -11.19 4.59
CA PRO A 117 -11.31 -10.71 5.04
C PRO A 117 -11.31 -9.23 5.44
N GLU A 118 -10.29 -8.78 6.16
CA GLU A 118 -10.16 -7.40 6.62
C GLU A 118 -9.99 -6.41 5.45
N MET A 119 -9.41 -6.85 4.33
CA MET A 119 -9.33 -6.05 3.11
C MET A 119 -10.70 -5.93 2.46
N ILE A 120 -11.48 -7.01 2.45
CA ILE A 120 -12.85 -7.01 1.93
C ILE A 120 -13.78 -6.12 2.77
N GLU A 121 -13.59 -6.09 4.08
CA GLU A 121 -14.35 -5.19 4.97
C GLU A 121 -14.10 -3.73 4.63
N ARG A 122 -12.84 -3.36 4.36
CA ARG A 122 -12.48 -2.00 3.97
C ARG A 122 -12.87 -1.65 2.53
N GLN A 123 -12.86 -2.64 1.65
CA GLN A 123 -13.09 -2.49 0.21
C GLN A 123 -14.05 -3.59 -0.29
N PRO A 124 -15.37 -3.47 -0.02
CA PRO A 124 -16.35 -4.52 -0.31
C PRO A 124 -16.52 -4.84 -1.80
N TYR A 125 -16.09 -3.93 -2.67
CA TYR A 125 -16.15 -4.06 -4.12
C TYR A 125 -15.06 -4.97 -4.71
N LEU A 126 -14.05 -5.34 -3.93
CA LEU A 126 -12.98 -6.22 -4.40
C LEU A 126 -13.51 -7.62 -4.76
N PRO A 127 -12.97 -8.24 -5.82
CA PRO A 127 -13.30 -9.61 -6.16
C PRO A 127 -12.86 -10.56 -5.03
N ARG A 128 -13.63 -11.59 -4.77
CA ARG A 128 -13.29 -12.61 -3.75
C ARG A 128 -12.17 -13.56 -4.20
N PHE A 129 -11.89 -13.57 -5.50
CA PHE A 129 -10.86 -14.38 -6.14
C PHE A 129 -10.42 -13.72 -7.44
N MET A 130 -9.12 -13.80 -7.73
CA MET A 130 -8.54 -13.42 -9.00
C MET A 130 -7.49 -14.47 -9.39
N ALA A 131 -7.62 -15.04 -10.58
CA ALA A 131 -6.64 -15.94 -11.14
C ALA A 131 -5.29 -15.24 -11.38
N GLY A 132 -4.21 -16.01 -11.34
CA GLY A 132 -2.87 -15.50 -11.67
C GLY A 132 -2.82 -14.94 -13.10
N GLY A 133 -2.09 -13.86 -13.28
CA GLY A 133 -1.96 -13.18 -14.57
C GLY A 133 -1.49 -11.74 -14.44
N PRO A 134 -1.29 -11.02 -15.57
CA PRO A 134 -0.75 -9.65 -15.58
C PRO A 134 -1.56 -8.63 -14.76
N GLY A 135 -2.89 -8.77 -14.72
CA GLY A 135 -3.75 -7.91 -13.93
C GLY A 135 -3.87 -8.29 -12.44
N ASN A 136 -3.15 -9.33 -12.00
CA ASN A 136 -3.19 -9.78 -10.61
C ASN A 136 -2.22 -8.97 -9.75
N PRO A 137 -2.65 -8.39 -8.61
CA PRO A 137 -1.79 -7.55 -7.77
C PRO A 137 -0.59 -8.27 -7.17
N LEU A 138 -0.58 -9.61 -7.13
CA LEU A 138 0.58 -10.37 -6.66
C LEU A 138 1.71 -10.48 -7.70
N GLY A 139 1.45 -10.05 -8.93
CA GLY A 139 2.43 -10.14 -10.02
C GLY A 139 2.82 -11.57 -10.38
N ALA A 140 3.98 -11.71 -11.03
CA ALA A 140 4.40 -12.99 -11.62
C ALA A 140 4.91 -14.02 -10.61
N ARG A 141 5.31 -13.63 -9.39
CA ARG A 141 5.95 -14.52 -8.41
C ARG A 141 5.53 -14.19 -6.99
N ALA A 142 5.39 -15.22 -6.15
CA ALA A 142 5.22 -15.07 -4.71
C ALA A 142 6.06 -16.07 -3.92
N LEU A 143 6.57 -15.62 -2.77
CA LEU A 143 7.24 -16.40 -1.73
C LEU A 143 6.35 -16.37 -0.49
N TYR A 144 5.81 -17.50 -0.11
CA TYR A 144 4.97 -17.64 1.09
C TYR A 144 5.84 -17.90 2.30
N LEU A 145 5.58 -17.17 3.40
CA LEU A 145 6.45 -17.15 4.57
C LEU A 145 5.85 -17.99 5.71
N GLY A 146 6.53 -19.10 6.02
CA GLY A 146 6.11 -20.02 7.08
C GLY A 146 4.67 -20.50 6.87
N ASN A 147 3.94 -20.61 7.97
CA ASN A 147 2.52 -20.96 7.99
C ASN A 147 1.64 -19.73 8.26
N THR A 148 2.03 -18.58 7.71
CA THR A 148 1.39 -17.29 7.93
C THR A 148 0.65 -16.80 6.68
N VAL A 149 -0.08 -15.71 6.81
CA VAL A 149 -0.70 -14.99 5.68
C VAL A 149 0.30 -14.13 4.90
N TYR A 150 1.51 -13.94 5.44
CA TYR A 150 2.52 -13.07 4.86
C TYR A 150 3.23 -13.69 3.66
N ARG A 151 3.57 -12.83 2.73
CA ARG A 151 4.26 -13.22 1.50
C ARG A 151 5.10 -12.05 0.97
N ILE A 152 6.17 -12.38 0.26
CA ILE A 152 6.88 -11.46 -0.62
C ILE A 152 6.40 -11.77 -2.02
N HIS A 153 5.93 -10.79 -2.75
CA HIS A 153 5.36 -11.02 -4.09
C HIS A 153 5.76 -9.91 -5.06
N GLY A 154 5.54 -10.13 -6.33
CA GLY A 154 5.66 -9.11 -7.36
C GLY A 154 4.54 -8.07 -7.26
N THR A 155 4.44 -7.23 -8.27
CA THR A 155 3.36 -6.26 -8.40
C THR A 155 3.02 -6.08 -9.88
N ASN A 156 1.79 -5.70 -10.15
CA ASN A 156 1.36 -5.17 -11.44
C ASN A 156 1.35 -3.62 -11.46
N ALA A 157 1.82 -3.00 -10.36
CA ALA A 157 1.85 -1.55 -10.18
C ALA A 157 3.24 -1.11 -9.67
N PRO A 158 4.29 -1.13 -10.53
CA PRO A 158 5.68 -0.84 -10.12
C PRO A 158 5.86 0.56 -9.53
N GLN A 159 5.02 1.53 -9.86
CA GLN A 159 5.02 2.87 -9.27
C GLN A 159 4.71 2.86 -7.75
N THR A 160 4.16 1.77 -7.21
CA THR A 160 3.92 1.62 -5.76
C THR A 160 5.18 1.18 -4.98
N ILE A 161 6.25 0.80 -5.68
CA ILE A 161 7.53 0.49 -5.06
C ILE A 161 8.10 1.76 -4.42
N GLY A 162 8.59 1.64 -3.19
CA GLY A 162 9.04 2.78 -2.38
C GLY A 162 7.92 3.41 -1.53
N THR A 163 6.69 2.90 -1.59
CA THR A 163 5.56 3.42 -0.82
C THR A 163 5.00 2.41 0.19
N ALA A 164 4.12 2.86 1.07
CA ALA A 164 3.30 2.02 1.94
C ALA A 164 1.90 1.86 1.30
N VAL A 165 1.52 0.64 0.95
CA VAL A 165 0.29 0.32 0.21
C VAL A 165 -0.59 -0.69 0.93
#